data_ecd27f70ab15293c6fc26d98ebceac54
#
_entry.id   ecd27f70ab15293c6fc26d98ebceac54
#
_cell.length_a   1.000
_cell.length_b   1.000
_cell.length_c   1.000
_cell.angle_alpha   90.00
_cell.angle_beta   90.00
_cell.angle_gamma   90.00
#
_symmetry.space_group_name_H-M   'P 1'
#
loop_
_entity.id
_entity.type
_entity.pdbx_description
1 polymer ?
#
loop_
_entity_poly.entity_id
_entity_poly.type
_entity_poly.pdbx_seq_one_letter_code
_entity_poly.pdbx_strand_id
1 'polypeptide(L)'
;RLREIILKRAWSEKRKALTSTFDGHELDASMLLVEPLGFLEADDPRFRMTVEAIGKDLKRGDFLFRYVVADDFGRPETAFTICTFWYIDALVALGRGEEGRALFETMLARGNKHGLLSEDIAMATGELWGNYPQTYSLVGLINSAIKLSVSWEVAS
;
A
#
# COMPACT_ATOMS: atom_id res chain seq x y z
N ARG A 1 18.58 -17.52 -8.57
CA ARG A 1 18.83 -16.95 -9.92
C ARG A 1 17.76 -15.91 -10.31
N LEU A 2 16.44 -16.25 -10.30
CA LEU A 2 15.38 -15.29 -10.67
C LEU A 2 15.30 -14.12 -9.66
N ARG A 3 15.30 -14.44 -8.36
CA ARG A 3 15.30 -13.43 -7.27
C ARG A 3 16.46 -12.43 -7.41
N GLU A 4 17.66 -12.90 -7.72
CA GLU A 4 18.85 -12.04 -7.91
C GLU A 4 18.70 -11.12 -9.11
N ILE A 5 18.13 -11.61 -10.21
CA ILE A 5 17.86 -10.79 -11.40
C ILE A 5 16.85 -9.69 -11.08
N ILE A 6 15.76 -10.03 -10.39
CA ILE A 6 14.74 -9.07 -9.99
C ILE A 6 15.35 -8.00 -9.09
N LEU A 7 16.07 -8.41 -8.03
CA LEU A 7 16.69 -7.48 -7.09
C LEU A 7 17.70 -6.54 -7.76
N LYS A 8 18.43 -7.04 -8.77
CA LYS A 8 19.41 -6.24 -9.51
C LYS A 8 18.74 -5.26 -10.45
N ARG A 9 17.68 -5.69 -11.18
CA ARG A 9 17.10 -4.91 -12.27
C ARG A 9 15.92 -4.05 -11.87
N ALA A 10 15.17 -4.44 -10.82
CA ALA A 10 14.10 -3.62 -10.29
C ALA A 10 14.58 -2.61 -9.24
N TRP A 11 15.81 -2.74 -8.71
CA TRP A 11 16.36 -1.75 -7.79
C TRP A 11 16.86 -0.51 -8.54
N SER A 12 16.33 0.65 -8.17
CA SER A 12 16.75 1.94 -8.71
C SER A 12 17.62 2.70 -7.71
N GLU A 13 18.91 2.86 -8.00
CA GLU A 13 19.81 3.66 -7.17
C GLU A 13 19.38 5.12 -7.08
N LYS A 14 18.79 5.66 -8.15
CA LYS A 14 18.26 7.01 -8.18
C LYS A 14 17.07 7.20 -7.26
N ARG A 15 16.18 6.21 -7.22
CA ARG A 15 14.96 6.24 -6.39
C ARG A 15 15.19 5.72 -4.98
N LYS A 16 16.26 4.94 -4.79
CA LYS A 16 16.49 4.15 -3.57
C LYS A 16 15.29 3.26 -3.24
N ALA A 17 14.73 2.63 -4.29
CA ALA A 17 13.51 1.82 -4.17
C ALA A 17 13.47 0.76 -5.25
N LEU A 18 12.65 -0.28 -5.01
CA LEU A 18 12.18 -1.17 -6.07
C LEU A 18 11.19 -0.43 -6.97
N THR A 19 11.32 -0.61 -8.27
CA THR A 19 10.51 0.05 -9.30
C THR A 19 9.57 -0.93 -9.99
N SER A 20 8.53 -0.41 -10.63
CA SER A 20 7.48 -1.19 -11.29
C SER A 20 7.97 -2.05 -12.45
N THR A 21 9.10 -1.65 -13.05
CA THR A 21 9.70 -2.34 -14.20
C THR A 21 11.20 -2.48 -14.05
N PHE A 22 11.78 -3.47 -14.73
CA PHE A 22 13.22 -3.63 -14.78
C PHE A 22 13.88 -2.41 -15.42
N ASP A 23 14.96 -1.95 -14.78
CA ASP A 23 15.76 -0.81 -15.22
C ASP A 23 14.94 0.50 -15.33
N GLY A 24 13.75 0.53 -14.71
CA GLY A 24 12.84 1.66 -14.69
C GLY A 24 13.08 2.65 -13.54
N HIS A 25 12.18 3.64 -13.45
CA HIS A 25 12.25 4.67 -12.40
C HIS A 25 10.90 4.97 -11.77
N GLU A 26 9.82 4.38 -12.29
CA GLU A 26 8.48 4.63 -11.80
C GLU A 26 8.16 3.71 -10.61
N LEU A 27 7.45 4.26 -9.63
CA LEU A 27 6.99 3.53 -8.47
C LEU A 27 5.58 3.01 -8.70
N ASP A 28 5.30 1.83 -8.13
CA ASP A 28 3.97 1.25 -8.07
C ASP A 28 3.75 0.71 -6.65
N ALA A 29 2.59 0.95 -6.07
CA ALA A 29 2.27 0.52 -4.70
C ALA A 29 2.32 -1.01 -4.54
N SER A 30 2.22 -1.79 -5.62
CA SER A 30 2.37 -3.25 -5.56
C SER A 30 3.75 -3.70 -5.06
N MET A 31 4.77 -2.82 -5.10
CA MET A 31 6.07 -3.11 -4.50
C MET A 31 6.03 -3.23 -2.97
N LEU A 32 4.96 -2.76 -2.33
CA LEU A 32 4.72 -2.99 -0.89
C LEU A 32 4.45 -4.47 -0.59
N LEU A 33 4.04 -5.25 -1.58
CA LEU A 33 3.73 -6.67 -1.43
C LEU A 33 4.98 -7.58 -1.38
N VAL A 34 6.16 -7.06 -1.61
CA VAL A 34 7.40 -7.88 -1.63
C VAL A 34 7.70 -8.53 -0.27
N GLU A 35 7.27 -7.91 0.83
CA GLU A 35 7.41 -8.47 2.18
C GLU A 35 6.36 -9.58 2.44
N PRO A 36 5.03 -9.32 2.34
CA PRO A 36 4.04 -10.36 2.64
C PRO A 36 4.11 -11.56 1.68
N LEU A 37 4.72 -11.42 0.50
CA LEU A 37 5.00 -12.50 -0.43
C LEU A 37 6.31 -13.25 -0.12
N GLY A 38 7.05 -12.88 0.94
CA GLY A 38 8.31 -13.51 1.32
C GLY A 38 9.46 -13.25 0.32
N PHE A 39 9.35 -12.20 -0.49
CA PHE A 39 10.42 -11.84 -1.42
C PHE A 39 11.54 -11.04 -0.74
N LEU A 40 11.21 -10.14 0.18
CA LEU A 40 12.14 -9.46 1.08
C LEU A 40 11.65 -9.60 2.51
N GLU A 41 12.57 -9.67 3.45
CA GLU A 41 12.26 -9.62 4.88
C GLU A 41 11.96 -8.18 5.30
N ALA A 42 11.19 -8.01 6.39
CA ALA A 42 10.81 -6.70 6.89
C ALA A 42 12.02 -5.82 7.31
N ASP A 43 13.12 -6.44 7.74
CA ASP A 43 14.37 -5.78 8.15
C ASP A 43 15.32 -5.50 6.96
N ASP A 44 15.02 -5.98 5.75
CA ASP A 44 15.82 -5.68 4.55
C ASP A 44 15.77 -4.16 4.26
N PRO A 45 16.92 -3.49 4.21
CA PRO A 45 16.97 -2.04 3.99
C PRO A 45 16.31 -1.60 2.68
N ARG A 46 16.28 -2.46 1.66
CA ARG A 46 15.61 -2.17 0.38
C ARG A 46 14.10 -2.11 0.53
N PHE A 47 13.52 -2.97 1.40
CA PHE A 47 12.09 -2.89 1.71
C PHE A 47 11.75 -1.57 2.39
N ARG A 48 12.48 -1.23 3.46
CA ARG A 48 12.29 0.05 4.17
C ARG A 48 12.36 1.25 3.22
N MET A 49 13.45 1.33 2.44
CA MET A 49 13.65 2.44 1.49
C MET A 49 12.54 2.50 0.42
N THR A 50 12.05 1.34 -0.04
CA THR A 50 10.94 1.27 -1.00
C THR A 50 9.65 1.80 -0.38
N VAL A 51 9.31 1.41 0.86
CA VAL A 51 8.14 1.90 1.59
C VAL A 51 8.21 3.42 1.78
N GLU A 52 9.38 3.95 2.15
CA GLU A 52 9.59 5.40 2.31
C GLU A 52 9.42 6.16 0.99
N ALA A 53 10.00 5.66 -0.10
CA ALA A 53 9.87 6.26 -1.42
C ALA A 53 8.42 6.26 -1.91
N ILE A 54 7.71 5.16 -1.73
CA ILE A 54 6.28 5.03 -2.07
C ILE A 54 5.44 5.99 -1.24
N GLY A 55 5.64 6.03 0.07
CA GLY A 55 4.93 6.95 0.97
C GLY A 55 5.15 8.41 0.58
N LYS A 56 6.38 8.79 0.21
CA LYS A 56 6.71 10.15 -0.24
C LYS A 56 6.05 10.52 -1.56
N ASP A 57 6.06 9.62 -2.54
CA ASP A 57 5.73 9.96 -3.92
C ASP A 57 4.30 9.60 -4.32
N LEU A 58 3.71 8.56 -3.70
CA LEU A 58 2.37 8.09 -4.06
C LEU A 58 1.30 8.46 -3.03
N LYS A 59 1.66 8.83 -1.80
CA LYS A 59 0.68 9.23 -0.79
C LYS A 59 0.19 10.67 -1.05
N ARG A 60 -1.12 10.87 -0.96
CA ARG A 60 -1.80 12.16 -1.02
C ARG A 60 -2.79 12.25 0.13
N GLY A 61 -2.53 13.15 1.07
CA GLY A 61 -3.29 13.16 2.32
C GLY A 61 -3.18 11.83 3.03
N ASP A 62 -4.31 11.20 3.31
CA ASP A 62 -4.39 9.91 3.99
C ASP A 62 -4.45 8.69 3.05
N PHE A 63 -4.42 8.90 1.73
CA PHE A 63 -4.62 7.82 0.77
C PHE A 63 -3.39 7.60 -0.09
N LEU A 64 -3.19 6.35 -0.51
CA LEU A 64 -2.11 5.96 -1.40
C LEU A 64 -2.62 5.68 -2.80
N PHE A 65 -2.03 6.35 -3.79
CA PHE A 65 -2.22 6.04 -5.20
C PHE A 65 -1.45 4.78 -5.56
N ARG A 66 -1.94 4.03 -6.54
CA ARG A 66 -1.19 2.91 -7.08
C ARG A 66 0.07 3.40 -7.81
N TYR A 67 -0.08 4.39 -8.66
CA TYR A 67 0.98 5.11 -9.40
C TYR A 67 0.48 6.53 -9.70
N VAL A 68 1.38 7.40 -10.15
CA VAL A 68 1.04 8.81 -10.46
C VAL A 68 1.44 9.23 -11.88
N VAL A 69 1.96 8.30 -12.67
CA VAL A 69 2.27 8.51 -14.08
C VAL A 69 1.00 8.42 -14.93
N ALA A 70 0.98 9.13 -16.06
CA ALA A 70 -0.10 9.01 -17.02
C ALA A 70 -0.01 7.65 -17.73
N ASP A 71 -1.14 7.01 -17.90
CA ASP A 71 -1.35 5.82 -18.72
C ASP A 71 -2.30 6.11 -19.88
N ASP A 72 -2.85 5.07 -20.51
CA ASP A 72 -3.79 5.20 -21.64
C ASP A 72 -5.11 5.91 -21.26
N PHE A 73 -5.42 6.01 -19.96
CA PHE A 73 -6.61 6.68 -19.40
C PHE A 73 -6.32 8.06 -18.83
N GLY A 74 -5.06 8.49 -18.85
CA GLY A 74 -4.60 9.73 -18.26
C GLY A 74 -3.91 9.54 -16.92
N ARG A 75 -3.81 10.62 -16.12
CA ARG A 75 -3.26 10.53 -14.76
C ARG A 75 -4.35 10.09 -13.80
N PRO A 76 -4.05 9.17 -12.86
CA PRO A 76 -4.99 8.81 -11.80
C PRO A 76 -5.41 10.03 -10.98
N GLU A 77 -6.72 10.20 -10.81
CA GLU A 77 -7.33 11.28 -10.01
C GLU A 77 -7.87 10.77 -8.67
N THR A 78 -8.04 9.46 -8.56
CA THR A 78 -8.55 8.76 -7.38
C THR A 78 -7.48 7.87 -6.76
N ALA A 79 -7.56 7.64 -5.45
CA ALA A 79 -6.70 6.70 -4.74
C ALA A 79 -7.32 5.29 -4.79
N PHE A 80 -6.54 4.31 -5.23
CA PHE A 80 -6.96 2.92 -5.23
C PHE A 80 -6.94 2.37 -3.80
N THR A 81 -8.13 2.10 -3.26
CA THR A 81 -8.36 1.82 -1.83
C THR A 81 -7.44 0.74 -1.24
N ILE A 82 -7.22 -0.36 -1.97
CA ILE A 82 -6.36 -1.47 -1.52
C ILE A 82 -4.92 -1.03 -1.30
N CYS A 83 -4.40 -0.06 -2.06
CA CYS A 83 -3.02 0.41 -1.95
C CYS A 83 -2.76 1.06 -0.59
N THR A 84 -3.75 1.74 -0.02
CA THR A 84 -3.64 2.30 1.33
C THR A 84 -3.54 1.19 2.38
N PHE A 85 -4.27 0.10 2.23
CA PHE A 85 -4.14 -1.07 3.12
C PHE A 85 -2.78 -1.75 3.00
N TRP A 86 -2.24 -1.89 1.79
CA TRP A 86 -0.86 -2.39 1.61
C TRP A 86 0.18 -1.51 2.30
N TYR A 87 -0.04 -0.19 2.29
CA TYR A 87 0.85 0.73 2.98
C TYR A 87 0.73 0.61 4.51
N ILE A 88 -0.48 0.45 5.05
CA ILE A 88 -0.72 0.15 6.47
C ILE A 88 0.04 -1.12 6.86
N ASP A 89 -0.10 -2.19 6.08
CA ASP A 89 0.57 -3.47 6.32
C ASP A 89 2.09 -3.35 6.31
N ALA A 90 2.64 -2.55 5.38
CA ALA A 90 4.07 -2.28 5.30
C ALA A 90 4.58 -1.45 6.49
N LEU A 91 3.80 -0.48 6.95
CA LEU A 91 4.13 0.29 8.17
C LEU A 91 4.20 -0.62 9.40
N VAL A 92 3.23 -1.53 9.56
CA VAL A 92 3.23 -2.52 10.66
C VAL A 92 4.47 -3.40 10.58
N ALA A 93 4.81 -3.92 9.41
CA ALA A 93 5.99 -4.75 9.18
C ALA A 93 7.31 -4.02 9.54
N LEU A 94 7.36 -2.70 9.33
CA LEU A 94 8.49 -1.84 9.72
C LEU A 94 8.51 -1.43 11.20
N GLY A 95 7.59 -1.95 12.03
CA GLY A 95 7.47 -1.58 13.45
C GLY A 95 6.80 -0.22 13.69
N ARG A 96 6.17 0.38 12.66
CA ARG A 96 5.45 1.66 12.72
C ARG A 96 3.94 1.44 12.94
N GLY A 97 3.60 0.56 13.89
CA GLY A 97 2.23 0.10 14.13
C GLY A 97 1.25 1.22 14.48
N GLU A 98 1.68 2.23 15.27
CA GLU A 98 0.81 3.37 15.63
C GLU A 98 0.43 4.21 14.42
N GLU A 99 1.36 4.45 13.51
CA GLU A 99 1.09 5.17 12.26
C GLU A 99 0.15 4.35 11.36
N GLY A 100 0.39 3.05 11.25
CA GLY A 100 -0.50 2.13 10.55
C GLY A 100 -1.90 2.14 11.12
N ARG A 101 -2.05 2.13 12.45
CA ARG A 101 -3.34 2.19 13.16
C ARG A 101 -4.10 3.47 12.88
N ALA A 102 -3.45 4.63 12.98
CA ALA A 102 -4.08 5.91 12.71
C ALA A 102 -4.62 5.98 11.26
N LEU A 103 -3.84 5.47 10.31
CA LEU A 103 -4.26 5.41 8.91
C LEU A 103 -5.41 4.41 8.70
N PHE A 104 -5.37 3.27 9.39
CA PHE A 104 -6.43 2.26 9.35
C PHE A 104 -7.76 2.81 9.87
N GLU A 105 -7.75 3.55 10.98
CA GLU A 105 -8.95 4.21 11.53
C GLU A 105 -9.53 5.22 10.53
N THR A 106 -8.65 5.97 9.83
CA THR A 106 -9.08 6.86 8.74
C THR A 106 -9.77 6.07 7.62
N MET A 107 -9.23 4.91 7.24
CA MET A 107 -9.85 4.06 6.23
C MET A 107 -11.20 3.47 6.67
N LEU A 108 -11.32 3.06 7.94
CA LEU A 108 -12.60 2.61 8.50
C LEU A 108 -13.69 3.68 8.41
N ALA A 109 -13.33 4.94 8.66
CA ALA A 109 -14.25 6.06 8.59
C ALA A 109 -14.74 6.38 7.16
N ARG A 110 -14.12 5.79 6.12
CA ARG A 110 -14.54 5.93 4.72
C ARG A 110 -15.58 4.91 4.28
N GLY A 111 -15.74 3.82 5.03
CA GLY A 111 -16.80 2.86 4.77
C GLY A 111 -18.19 3.50 4.86
N ASN A 112 -19.14 2.99 4.08
CA ASN A 112 -20.55 3.40 4.25
C ASN A 112 -21.09 2.92 5.60
N LYS A 113 -22.36 3.20 5.88
CA LYS A 113 -23.06 2.77 7.12
C LYS A 113 -23.05 1.25 7.39
N HIS A 114 -22.68 0.44 6.40
CA HIS A 114 -22.54 -1.02 6.50
C HIS A 114 -21.08 -1.48 6.52
N GLY A 115 -20.10 -0.55 6.57
CA GLY A 115 -18.67 -0.84 6.56
C GLY A 115 -18.13 -1.25 5.18
N LEU A 116 -18.89 -1.02 4.09
CA LEU A 116 -18.47 -1.40 2.75
C LEU A 116 -17.63 -0.31 2.10
N LEU A 117 -16.60 -0.72 1.37
CA LEU A 117 -15.66 0.12 0.64
C LEU A 117 -15.78 -0.11 -0.88
N SER A 118 -15.40 0.92 -1.63
CA SER A 118 -15.27 0.90 -3.09
C SER A 118 -13.86 0.52 -3.53
N GLU A 119 -13.69 0.42 -4.84
CA GLU A 119 -12.41 0.28 -5.50
C GLU A 119 -11.52 1.51 -5.27
N ASP A 120 -12.05 2.70 -5.49
CA ASP A 120 -11.35 3.97 -5.39
C ASP A 120 -12.03 4.94 -4.42
N ILE A 121 -11.25 5.92 -3.99
CA ILE A 121 -11.71 7.08 -3.20
C ILE A 121 -11.30 8.35 -3.93
N ALA A 122 -12.27 9.22 -4.20
CA ALA A 122 -12.01 10.53 -4.80
C ALA A 122 -11.35 11.46 -3.76
N MET A 123 -10.17 11.98 -4.07
CA MET A 123 -9.38 12.76 -3.14
C MET A 123 -10.05 14.07 -2.73
N ALA A 124 -10.74 14.73 -3.66
CA ALA A 124 -11.35 16.05 -3.43
C ALA A 124 -12.62 15.98 -2.57
N THR A 125 -13.39 14.91 -2.68
CA THR A 125 -14.72 14.80 -2.05
C THR A 125 -14.81 13.70 -1.00
N GLY A 126 -13.90 12.72 -1.04
CA GLY A 126 -13.97 11.50 -0.23
C GLY A 126 -15.05 10.52 -0.69
N GLU A 127 -15.65 10.74 -1.86
CA GLU A 127 -16.64 9.85 -2.44
C GLU A 127 -16.04 8.49 -2.82
N LEU A 128 -16.86 7.46 -2.69
CA LEU A 128 -16.52 6.10 -3.07
C LEU A 128 -16.78 5.91 -4.58
N TRP A 129 -15.73 5.56 -5.32
CA TRP A 129 -15.74 5.44 -6.79
C TRP A 129 -15.34 4.04 -7.25
N GLY A 130 -15.65 3.74 -8.51
CA GLY A 130 -15.33 2.46 -9.14
C GLY A 130 -16.28 1.33 -8.73
N ASN A 131 -15.79 0.10 -8.76
CA ASN A 131 -16.58 -1.07 -8.37
C ASN A 131 -16.97 -1.02 -6.89
N TYR A 132 -18.25 -1.28 -6.62
CA TYR A 132 -18.80 -1.18 -5.27
C TYR A 132 -19.91 -2.23 -5.03
N PRO A 133 -19.89 -2.96 -3.88
CA PRO A 133 -18.77 -3.06 -2.94
C PRO A 133 -17.58 -3.78 -3.57
N GLN A 134 -16.35 -3.38 -3.21
CA GLN A 134 -15.15 -3.98 -3.76
C GLN A 134 -14.55 -5.01 -2.79
N THR A 135 -14.62 -6.29 -3.17
CA THR A 135 -14.10 -7.40 -2.35
C THR A 135 -12.62 -7.24 -2.06
N TYR A 136 -11.83 -6.80 -3.04
CA TYR A 136 -10.38 -6.62 -2.88
C TYR A 136 -10.05 -5.60 -1.78
N SER A 137 -10.76 -4.47 -1.75
CA SER A 137 -10.63 -3.46 -0.70
C SER A 137 -11.03 -4.00 0.67
N LEU A 138 -12.09 -4.82 0.74
CA LEU A 138 -12.53 -5.45 1.99
C LEU A 138 -11.53 -6.52 2.49
N VAL A 139 -10.88 -7.26 1.59
CA VAL A 139 -9.79 -8.18 1.96
C VAL A 139 -8.61 -7.41 2.55
N GLY A 140 -8.25 -6.26 1.97
CA GLY A 140 -7.21 -5.39 2.52
C GLY A 140 -7.56 -4.92 3.94
N LEU A 141 -8.79 -4.47 4.14
CA LEU A 141 -9.29 -4.08 5.46
C LEU A 141 -9.15 -5.21 6.49
N ILE A 142 -9.59 -6.43 6.14
CA ILE A 142 -9.51 -7.60 7.04
C ILE A 142 -8.04 -7.94 7.36
N ASN A 143 -7.17 -7.97 6.36
CA ASN A 143 -5.76 -8.29 6.56
C ASN A 143 -5.06 -7.27 7.45
N SER A 144 -5.28 -5.98 7.22
CA SER A 144 -4.73 -4.92 8.06
C SER A 144 -5.29 -4.95 9.48
N ALA A 145 -6.59 -5.26 9.66
CA ALA A 145 -7.19 -5.44 10.98
C ALA A 145 -6.50 -6.58 11.76
N ILE A 146 -6.25 -7.71 11.10
CA ILE A 146 -5.56 -8.86 11.71
C ILE A 146 -4.14 -8.47 12.12
N LYS A 147 -3.39 -7.80 11.24
CA LYS A 147 -2.00 -7.37 11.54
C LYS A 147 -1.91 -6.34 12.67
N LEU A 148 -2.91 -5.48 12.81
CA LEU A 148 -2.99 -4.46 13.87
C LEU A 148 -3.58 -4.99 15.17
N SER A 149 -4.16 -6.18 15.17
CA SER A 149 -4.73 -6.80 16.37
C SER A 149 -3.61 -7.35 17.27
N VAL A 150 -3.85 -7.28 18.57
CA VAL A 150 -3.01 -7.99 19.55
C VAL A 150 -3.27 -9.48 19.40
N SER A 151 -2.22 -10.30 19.38
CA SER A 151 -2.39 -11.75 19.34
C SER A 151 -3.18 -12.24 20.56
N TRP A 152 -4.01 -13.29 20.41
CA TRP A 152 -4.76 -13.89 21.52
C TRP A 152 -3.87 -14.31 22.69
N GLU A 153 -2.59 -14.64 22.44
CA GLU A 153 -1.60 -15.01 23.45
C GLU A 153 -1.19 -13.85 24.36
N VAL A 154 -1.39 -12.60 23.91
CA VAL A 154 -1.08 -11.39 24.68
C VAL A 154 -2.32 -10.81 25.37
N ALA A 155 -3.52 -11.19 24.92
CA ALA A 155 -4.79 -10.69 25.45
C ALA A 155 -5.36 -11.53 26.60
N SER A 156 -4.70 -12.66 26.95
CA SER A 156 -5.05 -13.55 28.06
C SER A 156 -4.12 -13.28 29.30
#